data_b5eab0ef98a18640e4e96813a579b140
#
_entry.id   b5eab0ef98a18640e4e96813a579b140
#
_cell.length_a   1.000
_cell.length_b   1.000
_cell.length_c   1.000
_cell.angle_alpha   90.00
_cell.angle_beta   90.00
_cell.angle_gamma   90.00
#
_symmetry.space_group_name_H-M   'P 1'
#
loop_
_entity.id
_entity.type
_entity.pdbx_description
1 polymer ?
#
loop_
_entity_poly.entity_id
_entity_poly.type
_entity_poly.pdbx_seq_one_letter_code
_entity_poly.pdbx_strand_id
1 'polypeptide(L)'
;MRARISRRQVLLAAAGTAAAALCGCTSGRKNEETGPDLILRYAENQPEDYPTTQAALAFAGLLNEQTDGRVQVAVYSGGELGAEQSVIEQMRFGGIDFARVSLSQLAEYVPELSVLQLPYLYQDAAQMWRVLDGGIGDDFLSLLDSMDLVGLSWFDAGVRSFYTREKVTCLEDLRGKTLRVQESDMMSEMVSDMGAEPVQVVYSQVYAALHNAQIDGAENNWPSYEAM
;
A
#
# COMPACT_ATOMS: atom_id res chain seq x y z
N MET A 1 -54.83 58.96 3.62
CA MET A 1 -54.61 58.73 5.05
C MET A 1 -53.55 57.62 5.23
N ARG A 2 -52.35 57.96 5.69
CA ARG A 2 -51.31 56.99 5.99
C ARG A 2 -51.41 56.59 7.47
N ALA A 3 -51.79 55.37 7.75
CA ALA A 3 -51.83 54.84 9.10
C ALA A 3 -50.38 54.74 9.66
N ARG A 4 -50.09 55.43 10.76
CA ARG A 4 -48.82 55.34 11.48
C ARG A 4 -48.84 54.08 12.35
N ILE A 5 -48.10 53.11 12.00
CA ILE A 5 -47.89 51.92 12.82
C ILE A 5 -47.04 52.32 14.05
N SER A 6 -47.57 52.06 15.25
CA SER A 6 -46.90 52.42 16.49
C SER A 6 -45.77 51.44 16.82
N ARG A 7 -44.69 51.92 17.47
CA ARG A 7 -43.56 51.08 17.93
C ARG A 7 -43.97 49.86 18.75
N ARG A 8 -45.08 49.94 19.47
CA ARG A 8 -45.65 48.83 20.25
C ARG A 8 -46.20 47.71 19.36
N GLN A 9 -46.81 48.04 18.24
CA GLN A 9 -47.35 47.04 17.28
C GLN A 9 -46.22 46.30 16.56
N VAL A 10 -45.10 46.96 16.29
CA VAL A 10 -43.90 46.32 15.69
C VAL A 10 -43.25 45.36 16.71
N LEU A 11 -43.16 45.70 17.98
CA LEU A 11 -42.59 44.86 19.02
C LEU A 11 -43.46 43.62 19.33
N LEU A 12 -44.77 43.73 19.26
CA LEU A 12 -45.70 42.60 19.44
C LEU A 12 -45.68 41.65 18.23
N ALA A 13 -45.48 42.16 17.00
CA ALA A 13 -45.31 41.32 15.81
C ALA A 13 -43.96 40.57 15.84
N ALA A 14 -42.89 41.19 16.34
CA ALA A 14 -41.56 40.57 16.46
C ALA A 14 -41.53 39.50 17.56
N ALA A 15 -42.28 39.65 18.64
CA ALA A 15 -42.38 38.64 19.72
C ALA A 15 -43.16 37.38 19.26
N GLY A 16 -44.17 37.53 18.38
CA GLY A 16 -44.96 36.43 17.85
C GLY A 16 -44.19 35.53 16.89
N THR A 17 -43.30 36.09 16.08
CA THR A 17 -42.46 35.35 15.14
C THR A 17 -41.30 34.61 15.83
N ALA A 18 -40.78 35.13 16.94
CA ALA A 18 -39.75 34.45 17.72
C ALA A 18 -40.27 33.19 18.47
N ALA A 19 -41.53 33.22 18.89
CA ALA A 19 -42.14 32.05 19.57
C ALA A 19 -42.52 30.92 18.62
N ALA A 20 -42.82 31.21 17.34
CA ALA A 20 -43.05 30.18 16.30
C ALA A 20 -41.78 29.47 15.81
N ALA A 21 -40.62 30.10 15.92
CA ALA A 21 -39.32 29.54 15.53
C ALA A 21 -38.75 28.53 16.55
N LEU A 22 -39.26 28.54 17.81
CA LEU A 22 -38.80 27.64 18.87
C LEU A 22 -39.60 26.34 18.96
N CYS A 23 -40.75 26.20 18.27
CA CYS A 23 -41.56 24.99 18.26
C CYS A 23 -41.30 24.08 17.05
N GLY A 24 -40.35 24.43 16.13
CA GLY A 24 -40.04 23.72 14.90
C GLY A 24 -39.01 22.58 15.03
N CYS A 25 -38.48 22.30 16.21
CA CYS A 25 -37.40 21.33 16.41
C CYS A 25 -37.84 20.04 17.08
N THR A 26 -39.01 19.49 16.75
CA THR A 26 -39.37 18.14 17.19
C THR A 26 -40.12 17.41 16.07
N SER A 27 -39.39 16.91 15.10
CA SER A 27 -39.74 15.66 14.42
C SER A 27 -38.73 15.39 13.29
N GLY A 28 -38.07 14.32 13.43
CA GLY A 28 -37.15 13.77 12.44
C GLY A 28 -35.81 13.51 13.12
N ARG A 29 -35.72 12.48 13.97
CA ARG A 29 -34.49 11.70 14.03
C ARG A 29 -34.26 11.22 12.60
N LYS A 30 -33.67 12.05 11.77
CA LYS A 30 -32.84 11.53 10.70
C LYS A 30 -31.87 10.64 11.46
N ASN A 31 -31.80 9.36 11.14
CA ASN A 31 -30.59 8.60 11.37
C ASN A 31 -29.52 9.50 10.77
N GLU A 32 -28.77 10.20 11.59
CA GLU A 32 -27.47 10.67 11.18
C GLU A 32 -26.79 9.35 10.80
N GLU A 33 -26.56 9.16 9.52
CA GLU A 33 -25.54 8.22 9.08
C GLU A 33 -24.27 8.76 9.70
N THR A 34 -24.00 8.29 10.91
CA THR A 34 -22.72 8.54 11.56
C THR A 34 -21.71 7.86 10.65
N GLY A 35 -20.92 8.65 9.96
CA GLY A 35 -19.78 8.12 9.19
C GLY A 35 -18.90 7.25 10.09
N PRO A 36 -17.90 6.59 9.55
CA PRO A 36 -17.01 5.74 10.34
C PRO A 36 -16.35 6.54 11.46
N ASP A 37 -16.21 5.92 12.63
CA ASP A 37 -15.51 6.50 13.79
C ASP A 37 -14.01 6.66 13.51
N LEU A 38 -13.46 5.77 12.64
CA LEU A 38 -12.05 5.71 12.31
C LEU A 38 -11.88 5.40 10.81
N ILE A 39 -11.03 6.18 10.14
CA ILE A 39 -10.60 5.92 8.76
C ILE A 39 -9.09 5.67 8.80
N LEU A 40 -8.67 4.47 8.37
CA LEU A 40 -7.29 4.05 8.28
C LEU A 40 -6.84 4.05 6.82
N ARG A 41 -5.57 4.32 6.58
CA ARG A 41 -4.97 4.37 5.24
C ARG A 41 -4.15 3.11 4.99
N TYR A 42 -4.38 2.48 3.84
CA TYR A 42 -3.60 1.33 3.37
C TYR A 42 -2.89 1.72 2.07
N ALA A 43 -1.56 1.60 2.03
CA ALA A 43 -0.75 1.87 0.85
C ALA A 43 -0.41 0.57 0.10
N GLU A 44 -0.61 0.58 -1.22
CA GLU A 44 -0.24 -0.50 -2.13
C GLU A 44 0.38 0.08 -3.41
N ASN A 45 1.52 -0.45 -3.85
CA ASN A 45 2.21 0.04 -5.04
C ASN A 45 1.71 -0.61 -6.35
N GLN A 46 0.93 -1.69 -6.25
CA GLN A 46 0.36 -2.42 -7.39
C GLN A 46 -1.01 -1.87 -7.80
N PRO A 47 -1.43 -2.05 -9.06
CA PRO A 47 -2.74 -1.59 -9.53
C PRO A 47 -3.88 -2.33 -8.82
N GLU A 48 -5.10 -1.81 -8.96
CA GLU A 48 -6.28 -2.29 -8.22
C GLU A 48 -6.60 -3.76 -8.49
N ASP A 49 -6.41 -4.24 -9.71
CA ASP A 49 -6.70 -5.61 -10.14
C ASP A 49 -5.60 -6.63 -9.76
N TYR A 50 -4.50 -6.17 -9.18
CA TYR A 50 -3.41 -7.04 -8.75
C TYR A 50 -3.82 -7.89 -7.53
N PRO A 51 -3.38 -9.16 -7.44
CA PRO A 51 -3.82 -10.08 -6.37
C PRO A 51 -3.63 -9.57 -4.95
N THR A 52 -2.51 -8.91 -4.63
CA THR A 52 -2.27 -8.38 -3.29
C THR A 52 -3.16 -7.18 -2.97
N THR A 53 -3.47 -6.35 -3.97
CA THR A 53 -4.40 -5.23 -3.83
C THR A 53 -5.82 -5.72 -3.61
N GLN A 54 -6.24 -6.77 -4.31
CA GLN A 54 -7.54 -7.42 -4.10
C GLN A 54 -7.66 -8.00 -2.68
N ALA A 55 -6.57 -8.56 -2.14
CA ALA A 55 -6.53 -9.02 -0.77
C ALA A 55 -6.63 -7.85 0.24
N ALA A 56 -5.99 -6.71 -0.03
CA ALA A 56 -6.12 -5.49 0.78
C ALA A 56 -7.57 -4.95 0.78
N LEU A 57 -8.22 -4.94 -0.39
CA LEU A 57 -9.64 -4.55 -0.51
C LEU A 57 -10.56 -5.51 0.25
N ALA A 58 -10.30 -6.82 0.17
CA ALA A 58 -11.05 -7.82 0.95
C ALA A 58 -10.85 -7.62 2.45
N PHE A 59 -9.62 -7.39 2.91
CA PHE A 59 -9.32 -7.04 4.30
C PHE A 59 -10.10 -5.79 4.75
N ALA A 60 -10.09 -4.72 3.94
CA ALA A 60 -10.82 -3.50 4.23
C ALA A 60 -12.33 -3.74 4.37
N GLY A 61 -12.91 -4.55 3.48
CA GLY A 61 -14.32 -4.94 3.52
C GLY A 61 -14.68 -5.75 4.77
N LEU A 62 -13.85 -6.75 5.11
CA LEU A 62 -14.05 -7.58 6.31
C LEU A 62 -13.96 -6.76 7.60
N LEU A 63 -13.00 -5.84 7.70
CA LEU A 63 -12.85 -4.99 8.87
C LEU A 63 -14.03 -4.03 9.03
N ASN A 64 -14.51 -3.46 7.94
CA ASN A 64 -15.70 -2.62 7.94
C ASN A 64 -16.93 -3.39 8.40
N GLU A 65 -17.15 -4.60 7.86
CA GLU A 65 -18.28 -5.47 8.25
C GLU A 65 -18.18 -5.90 9.72
N GLN A 66 -17.03 -6.35 10.19
CA GLN A 66 -16.83 -6.81 11.58
C GLN A 66 -16.93 -5.69 12.61
N THR A 67 -16.81 -4.45 12.20
CA THR A 67 -16.93 -3.28 13.07
C THR A 67 -18.27 -2.54 12.92
N ASP A 68 -19.25 -3.13 12.22
CA ASP A 68 -20.53 -2.50 11.92
C ASP A 68 -20.37 -1.10 11.28
N GLY A 69 -19.40 -0.95 10.37
CA GLY A 69 -19.09 0.30 9.66
C GLY A 69 -18.34 1.33 10.49
N ARG A 70 -17.95 1.04 11.72
CA ARG A 70 -17.23 1.99 12.59
C ARG A 70 -15.78 2.20 12.16
N VAL A 71 -15.14 1.20 11.58
CA VAL A 71 -13.78 1.30 11.05
C VAL A 71 -13.80 1.12 9.54
N GLN A 72 -13.23 2.07 8.83
CA GLN A 72 -13.05 2.02 7.39
C GLN A 72 -11.55 2.02 7.06
N VAL A 73 -11.13 1.18 6.11
CA VAL A 73 -9.78 1.21 5.53
C VAL A 73 -9.89 1.77 4.11
N ALA A 74 -9.24 2.90 3.87
CA ALA A 74 -9.09 3.46 2.53
C ALA A 74 -7.83 2.88 1.89
N VAL A 75 -8.01 2.06 0.85
CA VAL A 75 -6.91 1.44 0.10
C VAL A 75 -6.51 2.37 -1.04
N TYR A 76 -5.24 2.77 -1.06
CA TYR A 76 -4.61 3.60 -2.09
C TYR A 76 -3.69 2.69 -2.92
N SER A 77 -4.12 2.33 -4.11
CA SER A 77 -3.40 1.44 -5.02
C SER A 77 -2.50 2.20 -6.00
N GLY A 78 -1.72 1.47 -6.82
CA GLY A 78 -0.92 2.07 -7.89
C GLY A 78 0.18 3.04 -7.42
N GLY A 79 0.57 2.98 -6.15
CA GLY A 79 1.60 3.87 -5.61
C GLY A 79 1.13 5.30 -5.36
N GLU A 80 -0.16 5.55 -5.20
CA GLU A 80 -0.73 6.89 -4.96
C GLU A 80 -0.11 7.58 -3.73
N LEU A 81 0.27 6.84 -2.69
CA LEU A 81 0.89 7.38 -1.48
C LEU A 81 2.42 7.45 -1.55
N GLY A 82 3.02 7.11 -2.70
CA GLY A 82 4.45 7.19 -2.97
C GLY A 82 5.11 5.83 -3.19
N ALA A 83 6.43 5.86 -3.44
CA ALA A 83 7.25 4.67 -3.53
C ALA A 83 7.36 3.95 -2.17
N GLU A 84 7.66 2.64 -2.18
CA GLU A 84 7.66 1.80 -0.97
C GLU A 84 8.56 2.35 0.14
N GLN A 85 9.73 2.88 -0.17
CA GLN A 85 10.60 3.50 0.83
C GLN A 85 9.91 4.67 1.54
N SER A 86 9.28 5.57 0.77
CA SER A 86 8.53 6.70 1.33
C SER A 86 7.32 6.23 2.14
N VAL A 87 6.66 5.16 1.72
CA VAL A 87 5.53 4.56 2.47
C VAL A 87 6.01 4.02 3.82
N ILE A 88 7.14 3.29 3.86
CA ILE A 88 7.73 2.78 5.11
C ILE A 88 8.01 3.94 6.08
N GLU A 89 8.61 5.02 5.59
CA GLU A 89 8.89 6.20 6.42
C GLU A 89 7.60 6.85 6.93
N GLN A 90 6.58 7.00 6.07
CA GLN A 90 5.29 7.56 6.47
C GLN A 90 4.57 6.70 7.51
N MET A 91 4.66 5.36 7.43
CA MET A 91 4.14 4.46 8.46
C MET A 91 4.80 4.70 9.82
N ARG A 92 6.12 4.82 9.85
CA ARG A 92 6.88 5.10 11.09
C ARG A 92 6.50 6.44 11.74
N PHE A 93 6.04 7.41 10.95
CA PHE A 93 5.54 8.70 11.45
C PHE A 93 4.03 8.73 11.68
N GLY A 94 3.32 7.62 11.47
CA GLY A 94 1.87 7.53 11.67
C GLY A 94 1.04 8.21 10.56
N GLY A 95 1.63 8.47 9.40
CA GLY A 95 0.91 9.04 8.24
C GLY A 95 0.15 7.99 7.43
N ILE A 96 0.55 6.73 7.52
CA ILE A 96 -0.07 5.56 6.88
C ILE A 96 -0.21 4.48 7.95
N ASP A 97 -1.37 3.81 7.99
CA ASP A 97 -1.69 2.83 9.04
C ASP A 97 -1.33 1.41 8.62
N PHE A 98 -1.52 1.07 7.34
CA PHE A 98 -1.21 -0.23 6.76
C PHE A 98 -0.49 -0.08 5.43
N ALA A 99 0.39 -1.01 5.11
CA ALA A 99 0.95 -1.13 3.78
C ALA A 99 1.31 -2.58 3.45
N ARG A 100 1.25 -2.92 2.19
CA ARG A 100 2.00 -4.03 1.64
C ARG A 100 3.27 -3.47 1.02
N VAL A 101 4.41 -3.96 1.47
CA VAL A 101 5.73 -3.54 0.98
C VAL A 101 6.57 -4.75 0.61
N SER A 102 7.49 -4.56 -0.32
CA SER A 102 8.41 -5.60 -0.75
C SER A 102 9.42 -5.93 0.36
N LEU A 103 9.70 -7.22 0.52
CA LEU A 103 10.67 -7.70 1.49
C LEU A 103 12.06 -7.08 1.26
N SER A 104 12.46 -6.86 0.00
CA SER A 104 13.70 -6.19 -0.37
C SER A 104 13.80 -4.75 0.17
N GLN A 105 12.69 -4.03 0.23
CA GLN A 105 12.67 -2.67 0.79
C GLN A 105 12.76 -2.69 2.32
N LEU A 106 12.11 -3.67 2.98
CA LEU A 106 12.22 -3.83 4.43
C LEU A 106 13.62 -4.30 4.86
N ALA A 107 14.28 -5.09 4.03
CA ALA A 107 15.64 -5.58 4.30
C ALA A 107 16.70 -4.47 4.33
N GLU A 108 16.47 -3.32 3.70
CA GLU A 108 17.33 -2.14 3.81
C GLU A 108 17.32 -1.54 5.24
N TYR A 109 16.25 -1.79 6.01
CA TYR A 109 16.12 -1.35 7.41
C TYR A 109 16.38 -2.49 8.40
N VAL A 110 16.04 -3.72 8.05
CA VAL A 110 16.17 -4.95 8.87
C VAL A 110 16.91 -5.99 8.03
N PRO A 111 18.25 -5.99 8.03
CA PRO A 111 19.06 -6.81 7.12
C PRO A 111 18.81 -8.32 7.22
N GLU A 112 18.35 -8.82 8.37
CA GLU A 112 18.01 -10.22 8.58
C GLU A 112 16.93 -10.72 7.63
N LEU A 113 16.03 -9.85 7.18
CA LEU A 113 14.98 -10.16 6.21
C LEU A 113 15.54 -10.54 4.83
N SER A 114 16.79 -10.15 4.52
CA SER A 114 17.47 -10.53 3.28
C SER A 114 17.58 -12.05 3.11
N VAL A 115 17.67 -12.81 4.21
CA VAL A 115 17.77 -14.27 4.17
C VAL A 115 16.59 -14.89 3.43
N LEU A 116 15.39 -14.35 3.61
CA LEU A 116 14.16 -14.86 2.97
C LEU A 116 14.11 -14.62 1.46
N GLN A 117 15.01 -13.81 0.92
CA GLN A 117 15.08 -13.46 -0.50
C GLN A 117 16.18 -14.21 -1.25
N LEU A 118 16.97 -15.03 -0.56
CA LEU A 118 18.06 -15.78 -1.19
C LEU A 118 17.53 -16.66 -2.31
N PRO A 119 18.20 -16.66 -3.48
CA PRO A 119 17.82 -17.52 -4.59
C PRO A 119 17.80 -18.99 -4.18
N TYR A 120 16.76 -19.70 -4.62
CA TYR A 120 16.60 -21.15 -4.38
C TYR A 120 16.55 -21.57 -2.91
N LEU A 121 16.22 -20.66 -1.99
CA LEU A 121 16.07 -20.95 -0.56
C LEU A 121 15.00 -22.02 -0.31
N TYR A 122 13.91 -21.98 -1.06
CA TYR A 122 12.80 -22.91 -0.96
C TYR A 122 12.76 -23.85 -2.16
N GLN A 123 12.42 -25.10 -1.91
CA GLN A 123 12.24 -26.11 -2.97
C GLN A 123 10.95 -25.87 -3.77
N ASP A 124 9.91 -25.45 -3.07
CA ASP A 124 8.59 -25.18 -3.62
C ASP A 124 7.80 -24.21 -2.72
N ALA A 125 6.66 -23.73 -3.22
CA ALA A 125 5.78 -22.84 -2.47
C ALA A 125 5.23 -23.49 -1.18
N ALA A 126 5.00 -24.80 -1.17
CA ALA A 126 4.51 -25.51 0.01
C ALA A 126 5.54 -25.52 1.14
N GLN A 127 6.83 -25.66 0.81
CA GLN A 127 7.90 -25.52 1.79
C GLN A 127 8.01 -24.09 2.28
N MET A 128 7.96 -23.11 1.40
CA MET A 128 7.98 -21.69 1.76
C MET A 128 6.87 -21.36 2.77
N TRP A 129 5.64 -21.74 2.49
CA TRP A 129 4.52 -21.48 3.40
C TRP A 129 4.62 -22.21 4.73
N ARG A 130 5.14 -23.43 4.77
CA ARG A 130 5.42 -24.10 6.06
C ARG A 130 6.42 -23.35 6.94
N VAL A 131 7.35 -22.63 6.33
CA VAL A 131 8.33 -21.78 7.06
C VAL A 131 7.67 -20.48 7.48
N LEU A 132 6.99 -19.79 6.56
CA LEU A 132 6.44 -18.44 6.78
C LEU A 132 5.18 -18.45 7.67
N ASP A 133 4.35 -19.50 7.61
CA ASP A 133 3.19 -19.67 8.48
C ASP A 133 3.54 -20.32 9.84
N GLY A 134 4.81 -20.61 10.07
CA GLY A 134 5.31 -21.22 11.30
C GLY A 134 6.09 -20.23 12.17
N GLY A 135 6.62 -20.72 13.30
CA GLY A 135 7.35 -19.89 14.25
C GLY A 135 8.55 -19.14 13.66
N ILE A 136 9.19 -19.67 12.59
CA ILE A 136 10.26 -18.96 11.89
C ILE A 136 9.70 -17.69 11.22
N GLY A 137 8.56 -17.80 10.56
CA GLY A 137 7.91 -16.64 9.95
C GLY A 137 7.47 -15.60 10.97
N ASP A 138 6.95 -16.05 12.12
CA ASP A 138 6.59 -15.16 13.25
C ASP A 138 7.82 -14.43 13.81
N ASP A 139 8.95 -15.14 13.96
CA ASP A 139 10.22 -14.55 14.40
C ASP A 139 10.68 -13.45 13.44
N PHE A 140 10.60 -13.68 12.13
CA PHE A 140 10.94 -12.65 11.13
C PHE A 140 9.96 -11.47 11.13
N LEU A 141 8.65 -11.69 11.30
CA LEU A 141 7.70 -10.58 11.43
C LEU A 141 7.97 -9.73 12.64
N SER A 142 8.38 -10.33 13.77
CA SER A 142 8.70 -9.62 15.01
C SER A 142 9.95 -8.72 14.92
N LEU A 143 10.84 -8.93 13.94
CA LEU A 143 11.97 -8.03 13.71
C LEU A 143 11.54 -6.61 13.34
N LEU A 144 10.34 -6.45 12.78
CA LEU A 144 9.79 -5.15 12.43
C LEU A 144 9.45 -4.28 13.66
N ASP A 145 9.35 -4.86 14.84
CA ASP A 145 9.18 -4.12 16.11
C ASP A 145 10.33 -3.12 16.33
N SER A 146 11.52 -3.42 15.81
CA SER A 146 12.68 -2.52 15.86
C SER A 146 12.47 -1.20 15.09
N MET A 147 11.47 -1.17 14.21
CA MET A 147 11.10 -0.01 13.40
C MET A 147 9.81 0.66 13.89
N ASP A 148 9.26 0.24 15.02
CA ASP A 148 7.91 0.61 15.50
C ASP A 148 6.80 0.18 14.52
N LEU A 149 7.01 -0.93 13.79
CA LEU A 149 6.07 -1.54 12.85
C LEU A 149 5.66 -2.94 13.33
N VAL A 150 4.44 -3.33 13.06
CA VAL A 150 3.93 -4.68 13.36
C VAL A 150 3.77 -5.46 12.06
N GLY A 151 4.49 -6.57 11.93
CA GLY A 151 4.31 -7.51 10.84
C GLY A 151 3.01 -8.32 11.05
N LEU A 152 2.09 -8.25 10.08
CA LEU A 152 0.78 -8.89 10.19
C LEU A 152 0.71 -10.23 9.47
N SER A 153 1.28 -10.31 8.26
CA SER A 153 1.22 -11.50 7.43
C SER A 153 2.21 -11.42 6.26
N TRP A 154 2.34 -12.54 5.56
CA TRP A 154 3.13 -12.67 4.35
C TRP A 154 2.23 -12.71 3.12
N PHE A 155 2.72 -12.16 1.99
CA PHE A 155 2.13 -12.31 0.67
C PHE A 155 3.13 -12.98 -0.26
N ASP A 156 2.67 -13.98 -1.03
CA ASP A 156 3.45 -14.54 -2.12
C ASP A 156 3.12 -13.79 -3.43
N ALA A 157 4.10 -13.11 -3.98
CA ALA A 157 4.00 -12.43 -5.26
C ALA A 157 4.50 -13.30 -6.43
N GLY A 158 4.89 -14.54 -6.16
CA GLY A 158 5.43 -15.48 -7.13
C GLY A 158 6.96 -15.41 -7.29
N VAL A 159 7.47 -16.32 -8.12
CA VAL A 159 8.91 -16.44 -8.38
C VAL A 159 9.41 -15.27 -9.22
N ARG A 160 10.55 -14.71 -8.84
CA ARG A 160 11.21 -13.65 -9.62
C ARG A 160 12.00 -14.27 -10.77
N SER A 161 11.93 -13.62 -11.93
CA SER A 161 12.61 -14.02 -13.14
C SER A 161 13.14 -12.79 -13.87
N PHE A 162 14.16 -12.98 -14.70
CA PHE A 162 14.61 -11.93 -15.61
C PHE A 162 13.71 -11.85 -16.84
N TYR A 163 13.41 -10.64 -17.27
CA TYR A 163 12.83 -10.34 -18.55
C TYR A 163 13.70 -9.29 -19.25
N THR A 164 14.09 -9.58 -20.48
CA THR A 164 15.11 -8.84 -21.21
C THR A 164 14.68 -8.65 -22.65
N ARG A 165 15.17 -7.57 -23.28
CA ARG A 165 14.90 -7.27 -24.70
C ARG A 165 15.46 -8.34 -25.63
N GLU A 166 16.62 -8.89 -25.29
CA GLU A 166 17.27 -9.99 -26.00
C GLU A 166 17.15 -11.25 -25.17
N LYS A 167 17.02 -12.38 -25.85
CA LYS A 167 16.90 -13.69 -25.17
C LYS A 167 18.13 -13.99 -24.33
N VAL A 168 17.93 -14.36 -23.07
CA VAL A 168 18.93 -14.86 -22.12
C VAL A 168 18.68 -16.35 -21.91
N THR A 169 19.72 -17.16 -22.05
CA THR A 169 19.66 -18.62 -21.93
C THR A 169 20.68 -19.17 -20.94
N CYS A 170 21.73 -18.42 -20.65
CA CYS A 170 22.77 -18.76 -19.69
C CYS A 170 23.29 -17.50 -19.00
N LEU A 171 24.12 -17.68 -17.99
CA LEU A 171 24.66 -16.58 -17.18
C LEU A 171 25.54 -15.63 -18.01
N GLU A 172 26.26 -16.17 -19.00
CA GLU A 172 27.12 -15.40 -19.90
C GLU A 172 26.33 -14.36 -20.72
N ASP A 173 25.07 -14.65 -21.04
CA ASP A 173 24.20 -13.74 -21.80
C ASP A 173 23.82 -12.48 -21.01
N LEU A 174 23.99 -12.49 -19.67
CA LEU A 174 23.74 -11.34 -18.81
C LEU A 174 24.91 -10.32 -18.78
N ARG A 175 26.10 -10.74 -19.19
CA ARG A 175 27.30 -9.90 -19.10
C ARG A 175 27.15 -8.58 -19.85
N GLY A 176 27.39 -7.48 -19.13
CA GLY A 176 27.33 -6.13 -19.65
C GLY A 176 25.93 -5.64 -19.99
N LYS A 177 24.87 -6.39 -19.64
CA LYS A 177 23.50 -5.89 -19.74
C LYS A 177 23.18 -5.02 -18.53
N THR A 178 22.57 -3.88 -18.78
CA THR A 178 22.04 -3.00 -17.73
C THR A 178 20.68 -3.53 -17.29
N LEU A 179 20.61 -4.08 -16.08
CA LEU A 179 19.39 -4.69 -15.55
C LEU A 179 18.83 -3.88 -14.37
N ARG A 180 17.56 -3.56 -14.45
CA ARG A 180 16.86 -2.95 -13.34
C ARG A 180 16.70 -3.94 -12.20
N VAL A 181 16.98 -3.49 -11.01
CA VAL A 181 16.62 -4.13 -9.74
C VAL A 181 15.74 -3.21 -8.89
N GLN A 182 15.10 -3.77 -7.88
CA GLN A 182 14.46 -2.96 -6.83
C GLN A 182 15.54 -2.12 -6.13
N GLU A 183 15.12 -1.11 -5.37
CA GLU A 183 16.01 -0.28 -4.54
C GLU A 183 16.50 -1.11 -3.35
N SER A 184 17.40 -2.03 -3.61
CA SER A 184 17.96 -3.00 -2.68
C SER A 184 19.43 -3.29 -3.01
N ASP A 185 20.28 -3.17 -2.01
CA ASP A 185 21.70 -3.44 -2.15
C ASP A 185 21.96 -4.92 -2.41
N MET A 186 21.24 -5.82 -1.71
CA MET A 186 21.36 -7.26 -1.94
C MET A 186 20.99 -7.66 -3.38
N MET A 187 19.91 -7.09 -3.94
CA MET A 187 19.53 -7.37 -5.32
C MET A 187 20.56 -6.82 -6.32
N SER A 188 21.16 -5.66 -6.01
CA SER A 188 22.24 -5.08 -6.80
C SER A 188 23.49 -5.97 -6.79
N GLU A 189 23.91 -6.44 -5.62
CA GLU A 189 25.05 -7.35 -5.49
C GLU A 189 24.79 -8.65 -6.25
N MET A 190 23.63 -9.27 -6.08
CA MET A 190 23.26 -10.51 -6.77
C MET A 190 23.37 -10.36 -8.31
N VAL A 191 22.83 -9.28 -8.87
CA VAL A 191 22.87 -9.04 -10.32
C VAL A 191 24.29 -8.73 -10.79
N SER A 192 25.07 -7.99 -9.98
CA SER A 192 26.50 -7.72 -10.27
C SER A 192 27.33 -9.00 -10.28
N ASP A 193 27.10 -9.91 -9.33
CA ASP A 193 27.81 -11.22 -9.27
C ASP A 193 27.46 -12.12 -10.47
N MET A 194 26.28 -11.93 -11.07
CA MET A 194 25.90 -12.56 -12.33
C MET A 194 26.59 -11.95 -13.57
N GLY A 195 27.34 -10.85 -13.39
CA GLY A 195 28.10 -10.18 -14.45
C GLY A 195 27.30 -9.13 -15.23
N ALA A 196 26.10 -8.80 -14.79
CA ALA A 196 25.32 -7.68 -15.33
C ALA A 196 25.58 -6.37 -14.56
N GLU A 197 25.09 -5.27 -15.08
CA GLU A 197 25.17 -3.94 -14.48
C GLU A 197 23.81 -3.62 -13.79
N PRO A 198 23.69 -3.68 -12.45
CA PRO A 198 22.45 -3.39 -11.77
C PRO A 198 22.18 -1.89 -11.75
N VAL A 199 20.91 -1.51 -11.96
CA VAL A 199 20.42 -0.15 -11.79
C VAL A 199 19.15 -0.18 -10.93
N GLN A 200 19.18 0.51 -9.81
CA GLN A 200 18.02 0.65 -8.96
C GLN A 200 17.02 1.63 -9.57
N VAL A 201 15.80 1.16 -9.85
CA VAL A 201 14.71 1.99 -10.40
C VAL A 201 13.42 1.63 -9.70
N VAL A 202 12.71 2.64 -9.18
CA VAL A 202 11.38 2.48 -8.57
C VAL A 202 10.39 1.83 -9.54
N TYR A 203 9.47 1.00 -9.02
CA TYR A 203 8.59 0.19 -9.86
C TYR A 203 7.81 1.01 -10.91
N SER A 204 7.27 2.15 -10.53
CA SER A 204 6.49 3.02 -11.42
C SER A 204 7.26 3.58 -12.63
N GLN A 205 8.59 3.52 -12.61
CA GLN A 205 9.44 4.02 -13.69
C GLN A 205 9.99 2.91 -14.60
N VAL A 206 9.80 1.64 -14.26
CA VAL A 206 10.40 0.50 -14.97
C VAL A 206 9.92 0.42 -16.41
N TYR A 207 8.62 0.56 -16.66
CA TYR A 207 8.07 0.56 -18.03
C TYR A 207 8.72 1.64 -18.89
N ALA A 208 8.82 2.87 -18.39
CA ALA A 208 9.42 3.98 -19.12
C ALA A 208 10.92 3.74 -19.37
N ALA A 209 11.66 3.19 -18.42
CA ALA A 209 13.07 2.88 -18.57
C ALA A 209 13.31 1.80 -19.65
N LEU A 210 12.48 0.75 -19.68
CA LEU A 210 12.50 -0.27 -20.73
C LEU A 210 12.12 0.30 -22.10
N HIS A 211 11.04 1.08 -22.16
CA HIS A 211 10.54 1.66 -23.40
C HIS A 211 11.58 2.59 -24.05
N ASN A 212 12.26 3.40 -23.23
CA ASN A 212 13.27 4.35 -23.68
C ASN A 212 14.66 3.73 -23.84
N ALA A 213 14.80 2.39 -23.71
CA ALA A 213 16.07 1.69 -23.81
C ALA A 213 17.15 2.21 -22.83
N GLN A 214 16.75 2.68 -21.67
CA GLN A 214 17.66 3.06 -20.58
C GLN A 214 18.20 1.85 -19.83
N ILE A 215 17.48 0.73 -19.91
CA ILE A 215 17.85 -0.59 -19.37
C ILE A 215 17.59 -1.68 -20.41
N ASP A 216 18.35 -2.76 -20.36
CA ASP A 216 18.22 -3.91 -21.27
C ASP A 216 17.18 -4.91 -20.79
N GLY A 217 16.83 -4.85 -19.51
CA GLY A 217 15.87 -5.73 -18.87
C GLY A 217 15.66 -5.41 -17.41
N ALA A 218 14.89 -6.25 -16.75
CA ALA A 218 14.66 -6.16 -15.31
C ALA A 218 14.40 -7.55 -14.72
N GLU A 219 14.37 -7.63 -13.41
CA GLU A 219 13.92 -8.80 -12.68
C GLU A 219 12.61 -8.48 -11.94
N ASN A 220 11.67 -9.39 -11.98
CA ASN A 220 10.43 -9.31 -11.21
C ASN A 220 9.67 -10.64 -11.26
N ASN A 221 8.59 -10.73 -10.50
CA ASN A 221 7.61 -11.80 -10.61
C ASN A 221 6.68 -11.60 -11.83
N TRP A 222 6.06 -12.68 -12.25
CA TRP A 222 5.23 -12.72 -13.46
C TRP A 222 4.02 -11.79 -13.39
N PRO A 223 3.23 -11.77 -12.29
CA PRO A 223 2.12 -10.83 -12.18
C PRO A 223 2.53 -9.36 -12.27
N SER A 224 3.68 -8.98 -11.71
CA SER A 224 4.18 -7.60 -11.82
C SER A 224 4.65 -7.24 -13.23
N TYR A 225 5.13 -8.21 -14.01
CA TYR A 225 5.46 -8.01 -15.42
C TYR A 225 4.18 -7.79 -16.26
N GLU A 226 3.11 -8.55 -16.00
CA GLU A 226 1.84 -8.42 -16.71
C GLU A 226 1.09 -7.12 -16.35
N ALA A 227 1.31 -6.58 -15.16
CA ALA A 227 0.69 -5.35 -14.66
C ALA A 227 1.38 -4.05 -15.13
N MET A 228 2.51 -4.14 -15.85
CA MET A 228 3.23 -3.01 -16.45
C MET A 228 2.70 -2.71 -17.85
#